data_7935de79b9f7af33248c42f8bea5129b
#
_entry.id   7935de79b9f7af33248c42f8bea5129b
#
_cell.length_a   1.000
_cell.length_b   1.000
_cell.length_c   1.000
_cell.angle_alpha   90.00
_cell.angle_beta   90.00
_cell.angle_gamma   90.00
#
_symmetry.space_group_name_H-M   'P 1'
#
loop_
_entity.id
_entity.type
_entity.pdbx_description
1 polymer ?
#
loop_
_entity_poly.entity_id
_entity_poly.type
_entity_poly.pdbx_seq_one_letter_code
_entity_poly.pdbx_strand_id
1 'polypeptide(L)'
;FSKADLTINGSGTLTVNANYKHGIVSKDDLVITDGNINVTSASTAMEGKDSVKISGGTFNISAGTNGIKSTNTEASDKGFISVTGGSFTLVANNDAFEAETVLSIQGGSFDITTGGGSANASMKSDGTPNRNWQNNMGNGGGGPNGMGRPDDNGNGTGGEPPAMPTADNTDTTDSTSTSAKALKAGSEVNINGGEFKIDSADDSVHSNGNIVITGGNISAASGDDGMHASGNLTISDGTVDITKSYEGIEGSIVTIDGGTISVVASDDGINCAGGSDTGSTDRMGADQFSSQDGVELNINGGTVTIDAEGDGLDSNGNFTMTGGTVCVCGPTNGGNGALDYNGTATVTGGTLIACGAVGMEEGFGDNSTQYSVLHDLGSTVSANEKLTITDSDGKEILSFTPTKTWQSVVFTSADLKEGETYTITAGSQSETVTIDGIVTSNSKGMSFGRGHGGRRGF
;
A
#
# COMPACT_ATOMS: atom_id res chain seq x y z
N PHE A 1 36.37 -11.32 9.76
CA PHE A 1 36.20 -10.11 10.58
C PHE A 1 37.35 -9.14 10.33
N SER A 2 37.06 -7.91 9.93
CA SER A 2 38.00 -6.82 9.82
C SER A 2 37.67 -5.69 10.82
N LYS A 3 38.68 -5.02 11.34
CA LYS A 3 38.51 -3.81 12.17
C LYS A 3 38.65 -2.50 11.38
N ALA A 4 39.02 -2.59 10.13
CA ALA A 4 39.12 -1.52 9.15
C ALA A 4 38.42 -1.95 7.88
N ASP A 5 38.50 -1.19 6.82
CA ASP A 5 37.93 -1.53 5.51
C ASP A 5 38.27 -2.96 5.09
N LEU A 6 37.31 -3.60 4.51
CA LEU A 6 37.44 -4.93 3.93
C LEU A 6 37.01 -4.91 2.46
N THR A 7 37.96 -5.17 1.57
CA THR A 7 37.67 -5.32 0.16
C THR A 7 37.81 -6.78 -0.26
N ILE A 8 36.79 -7.32 -0.92
CA ILE A 8 36.79 -8.65 -1.54
C ILE A 8 36.69 -8.46 -3.04
N ASN A 9 37.61 -9.07 -3.79
CA ASN A 9 37.64 -8.99 -5.23
C ASN A 9 38.18 -10.30 -5.84
N GLY A 10 38.10 -10.40 -7.18
CA GLY A 10 38.61 -11.54 -7.96
C GLY A 10 37.52 -12.53 -8.36
N SER A 11 37.86 -13.44 -9.27
CA SER A 11 36.90 -14.39 -9.84
C SER A 11 36.82 -15.74 -9.10
N GLY A 12 37.46 -15.86 -7.95
CA GLY A 12 37.48 -17.07 -7.12
C GLY A 12 36.18 -17.27 -6.33
N THR A 13 36.16 -18.38 -5.59
CA THR A 13 35.04 -18.70 -4.68
C THR A 13 35.47 -18.51 -3.24
N LEU A 14 34.71 -17.72 -2.50
CA LEU A 14 34.81 -17.58 -1.05
C LEU A 14 33.59 -18.27 -0.42
N THR A 15 33.82 -19.28 0.42
CA THR A 15 32.76 -19.93 1.21
C THR A 15 32.98 -19.67 2.67
N VAL A 16 31.94 -19.13 3.33
CA VAL A 16 31.94 -18.83 4.78
C VAL A 16 30.78 -19.56 5.43
N ASN A 17 31.11 -20.40 6.42
CA ASN A 17 30.14 -21.10 7.26
C ASN A 17 30.28 -20.57 8.70
N ALA A 18 29.47 -19.59 9.06
CA ALA A 18 29.50 -18.96 10.37
C ALA A 18 28.47 -19.58 11.31
N ASN A 19 28.85 -20.68 11.94
CA ASN A 19 27.95 -21.50 12.76
C ASN A 19 27.53 -20.83 14.09
N TYR A 20 28.11 -19.68 14.44
CA TYR A 20 27.86 -19.04 15.75
C TYR A 20 27.21 -17.66 15.65
N LYS A 21 27.66 -16.78 14.75
CA LYS A 21 27.17 -15.40 14.59
C LYS A 21 27.21 -14.97 13.14
N HIS A 22 27.85 -13.82 12.87
CA HIS A 22 27.93 -13.18 11.56
C HIS A 22 28.92 -13.89 10.64
N GLY A 23 28.68 -13.82 9.33
CA GLY A 23 29.56 -14.38 8.32
C GLY A 23 30.77 -13.47 8.02
N ILE A 24 30.58 -12.46 7.20
CA ILE A 24 31.61 -11.49 6.79
C ILE A 24 31.32 -10.16 7.48
N VAL A 25 32.27 -9.63 8.23
CA VAL A 25 32.07 -8.37 8.97
C VAL A 25 33.26 -7.43 8.77
N SER A 26 32.96 -6.19 8.40
CA SER A 26 33.85 -5.04 8.51
C SER A 26 33.33 -4.08 9.59
N LYS A 27 34.23 -3.55 10.43
CA LYS A 27 33.87 -2.48 11.39
C LYS A 27 33.99 -1.08 10.78
N ASP A 28 34.24 -1.04 9.50
CA ASP A 28 34.30 0.13 8.65
C ASP A 28 33.57 -0.20 7.33
N ASP A 29 34.11 0.10 6.17
CA ASP A 29 33.51 -0.23 4.88
C ASP A 29 33.67 -1.72 4.50
N LEU A 30 32.62 -2.33 3.94
CA LEU A 30 32.69 -3.61 3.25
C LEU A 30 32.48 -3.38 1.75
N VAL A 31 33.51 -3.65 0.96
CA VAL A 31 33.49 -3.46 -0.50
C VAL A 31 33.64 -4.79 -1.19
N ILE A 32 32.72 -5.12 -2.11
CA ILE A 32 32.82 -6.32 -2.94
C ILE A 32 32.72 -5.93 -4.40
N THR A 33 33.76 -6.22 -5.15
CA THR A 33 33.80 -5.83 -6.57
C THR A 33 33.51 -6.99 -7.52
N ASP A 34 33.80 -8.22 -7.10
CA ASP A 34 33.53 -9.45 -7.89
C ASP A 34 33.80 -10.68 -7.01
N GLY A 35 33.45 -11.88 -7.49
CA GLY A 35 33.70 -13.18 -6.89
C GLY A 35 32.43 -14.05 -6.75
N ASN A 36 32.64 -15.33 -6.43
CA ASN A 36 31.56 -16.22 -6.05
C ASN A 36 31.51 -16.30 -4.52
N ILE A 37 30.56 -15.65 -3.91
CA ILE A 37 30.45 -15.48 -2.45
C ILE A 37 29.33 -16.36 -1.92
N ASN A 38 29.69 -17.42 -1.18
CA ASN A 38 28.74 -18.31 -0.52
C ASN A 38 28.82 -18.08 0.99
N VAL A 39 27.73 -17.62 1.60
CA VAL A 39 27.69 -17.36 3.04
C VAL A 39 26.52 -18.09 3.68
N THR A 40 26.82 -18.93 4.67
CA THR A 40 25.81 -19.45 5.60
C THR A 40 26.16 -18.95 6.99
N SER A 41 25.20 -18.31 7.67
CA SER A 41 25.44 -17.72 8.98
C SER A 41 24.31 -17.99 9.96
N ALA A 42 24.65 -18.12 11.24
CA ALA A 42 23.69 -18.23 12.34
C ALA A 42 23.03 -16.88 12.67
N SER A 43 23.60 -15.78 12.22
CA SER A 43 23.07 -14.42 12.36
C SER A 43 23.20 -13.68 11.02
N THR A 44 23.61 -12.40 11.00
CA THR A 44 23.80 -11.62 9.78
C THR A 44 24.87 -12.23 8.87
N ALA A 45 24.59 -12.37 7.58
CA ALA A 45 25.55 -12.97 6.67
C ALA A 45 26.69 -12.01 6.31
N MET A 46 26.39 -10.76 5.99
CA MET A 46 27.37 -9.76 5.61
C MET A 46 27.07 -8.43 6.28
N GLU A 47 28.07 -7.82 6.91
CA GLU A 47 27.93 -6.55 7.63
C GLU A 47 29.10 -5.61 7.32
N GLY A 48 28.79 -4.38 6.91
CA GLY A 48 29.72 -3.26 6.90
C GLY A 48 29.18 -2.17 7.83
N LYS A 49 29.94 -1.78 8.86
CA LYS A 49 29.41 -0.77 9.81
C LYS A 49 29.09 0.53 9.09
N ASP A 50 30.08 1.07 8.38
CA ASP A 50 29.95 2.39 7.75
C ASP A 50 29.24 2.31 6.41
N SER A 51 29.56 1.30 5.61
CA SER A 51 28.82 1.02 4.38
C SER A 51 29.03 -0.41 3.86
N VAL A 52 28.13 -0.84 2.98
CA VAL A 52 28.32 -2.00 2.11
C VAL A 52 28.22 -1.53 0.66
N LYS A 53 29.27 -1.79 -0.12
CA LYS A 53 29.34 -1.41 -1.55
C LYS A 53 29.57 -2.65 -2.39
N ILE A 54 28.66 -2.97 -3.30
CA ILE A 54 28.73 -4.15 -4.16
C ILE A 54 28.64 -3.71 -5.61
N SER A 55 29.66 -4.00 -6.42
CA SER A 55 29.66 -3.65 -7.82
C SER A 55 29.53 -4.85 -8.77
N GLY A 56 29.66 -6.08 -8.26
CA GLY A 56 29.53 -7.30 -9.05
C GLY A 56 29.69 -8.54 -8.17
N GLY A 57 29.70 -9.71 -8.81
CA GLY A 57 29.84 -11.00 -8.16
C GLY A 57 28.55 -11.83 -8.16
N THR A 58 28.66 -13.06 -7.72
CA THR A 58 27.55 -14.00 -7.52
C THR A 58 27.45 -14.35 -6.06
N PHE A 59 26.28 -14.15 -5.47
CA PHE A 59 26.04 -14.31 -4.04
C PHE A 59 25.01 -15.40 -3.80
N ASN A 60 25.38 -16.40 -2.97
CA ASN A 60 24.46 -17.38 -2.41
C ASN A 60 24.49 -17.23 -0.89
N ILE A 61 23.44 -16.64 -0.34
CA ILE A 61 23.38 -16.23 1.06
C ILE A 61 22.23 -16.95 1.76
N SER A 62 22.56 -17.58 2.90
CA SER A 62 21.58 -18.09 3.85
C SER A 62 21.88 -17.52 5.24
N ALA A 63 21.02 -16.64 5.73
CA ALA A 63 21.21 -15.89 6.96
C ALA A 63 20.19 -16.29 8.04
N GLY A 64 20.69 -16.54 9.24
CA GLY A 64 19.85 -16.80 10.40
C GLY A 64 19.13 -15.56 10.93
N THR A 65 19.59 -14.36 10.57
CA THR A 65 18.90 -13.09 10.75
C THR A 65 18.94 -12.29 9.42
N ASN A 66 19.71 -11.22 9.33
CA ASN A 66 19.76 -10.35 8.17
C ASN A 66 20.76 -10.85 7.11
N GLY A 67 20.44 -10.66 5.85
CA GLY A 67 21.33 -10.99 4.75
C GLY A 67 22.52 -10.06 4.68
N ILE A 68 22.32 -8.83 4.22
CA ILE A 68 23.35 -7.81 4.04
C ILE A 68 22.92 -6.56 4.82
N LYS A 69 23.79 -6.11 5.75
CA LYS A 69 23.43 -5.03 6.66
C LYS A 69 24.52 -3.95 6.77
N SER A 70 24.08 -2.69 6.88
CA SER A 70 24.91 -1.57 7.28
C SER A 70 24.33 -0.94 8.55
N THR A 71 25.19 -0.56 9.53
CA THR A 71 24.73 -0.34 10.92
C THR A 71 25.17 1.00 11.53
N ASN A 72 25.77 1.93 10.76
CA ASN A 72 26.22 3.19 11.32
C ASN A 72 25.06 4.18 11.48
N THR A 73 24.77 4.54 12.74
CA THR A 73 23.79 5.57 13.11
C THR A 73 24.42 6.92 13.46
N GLU A 74 25.77 7.01 13.49
CA GLU A 74 26.49 8.16 14.07
C GLU A 74 26.71 9.29 13.05
N ALA A 75 26.64 8.97 11.75
CA ALA A 75 26.90 9.93 10.68
C ALA A 75 25.96 9.73 9.51
N SER A 76 25.36 10.81 9.02
CA SER A 76 24.34 10.77 7.95
C SER A 76 24.87 10.34 6.57
N ASP A 77 26.18 10.37 6.38
CA ASP A 77 26.88 9.91 5.17
C ASP A 77 27.37 8.46 5.27
N LYS A 78 27.00 7.77 6.35
CA LYS A 78 27.32 6.38 6.63
C LYS A 78 26.03 5.55 6.82
N GLY A 79 26.19 4.27 7.10
CA GLY A 79 25.05 3.37 7.31
C GLY A 79 24.31 3.00 6.02
N PHE A 80 24.92 3.18 4.85
CA PHE A 80 24.28 2.93 3.56
C PHE A 80 24.70 1.61 2.92
N ILE A 81 23.85 1.14 2.00
CA ILE A 81 24.16 0.02 1.10
C ILE A 81 24.03 0.51 -0.34
N SER A 82 25.04 0.25 -1.17
CA SER A 82 25.05 0.58 -2.58
C SER A 82 25.35 -0.66 -3.42
N VAL A 83 24.44 -1.01 -4.32
CA VAL A 83 24.58 -2.13 -5.25
C VAL A 83 24.50 -1.61 -6.68
N THR A 84 25.58 -1.76 -7.45
CA THR A 84 25.60 -1.36 -8.86
C THR A 84 25.52 -2.55 -9.82
N GLY A 85 25.60 -3.79 -9.30
CA GLY A 85 25.50 -5.02 -10.07
C GLY A 85 25.71 -6.25 -9.20
N GLY A 86 25.66 -7.42 -9.82
CA GLY A 86 25.80 -8.72 -9.16
C GLY A 86 24.55 -9.58 -9.31
N SER A 87 24.67 -10.86 -8.94
CA SER A 87 23.56 -11.81 -8.93
C SER A 87 23.42 -12.37 -7.53
N PHE A 88 22.23 -12.25 -6.95
CA PHE A 88 21.95 -12.59 -5.56
C PHE A 88 20.87 -13.67 -5.50
N THR A 89 21.17 -14.78 -4.83
CA THR A 89 20.20 -15.72 -4.28
C THR A 89 20.30 -15.60 -2.78
N LEU A 90 19.31 -15.01 -2.14
CA LEU A 90 19.35 -14.62 -0.75
C LEU A 90 18.14 -15.14 0.01
N VAL A 91 18.39 -15.93 1.07
CA VAL A 91 17.40 -16.36 2.04
C VAL A 91 17.80 -15.82 3.40
N ALA A 92 16.91 -15.05 4.04
CA ALA A 92 17.11 -14.50 5.37
C ALA A 92 15.89 -14.76 6.26
N ASN A 93 16.11 -15.00 7.56
CA ASN A 93 14.98 -15.10 8.48
C ASN A 93 14.38 -13.73 8.81
N ASN A 94 15.22 -12.68 8.76
CA ASN A 94 14.84 -11.29 8.89
C ASN A 94 15.04 -10.58 7.55
N ASP A 95 15.50 -9.30 7.58
CA ASP A 95 15.63 -8.47 6.39
C ASP A 95 16.74 -8.98 5.45
N ALA A 96 16.50 -8.95 4.13
CA ALA A 96 17.53 -9.37 3.19
C ALA A 96 18.59 -8.29 2.98
N PHE A 97 18.19 -7.06 2.73
CA PHE A 97 19.04 -5.88 2.72
C PHE A 97 18.51 -4.87 3.76
N GLU A 98 19.35 -4.50 4.70
CA GLU A 98 19.00 -3.53 5.74
C GLU A 98 20.07 -2.42 5.82
N ALA A 99 19.74 -1.25 5.31
CA ALA A 99 20.56 -0.05 5.43
C ALA A 99 20.04 0.83 6.57
N GLU A 100 20.92 1.28 7.44
CA GLU A 100 20.53 2.22 8.51
C GLU A 100 20.12 3.59 7.94
N THR A 101 20.68 3.98 6.80
CA THR A 101 20.33 5.23 6.13
C THR A 101 19.74 4.99 4.75
N VAL A 102 20.55 4.79 3.71
CA VAL A 102 20.12 4.71 2.32
C VAL A 102 20.45 3.34 1.73
N LEU A 103 19.49 2.73 1.06
CA LEU A 103 19.68 1.58 0.19
C LEU A 103 19.56 2.05 -1.28
N SER A 104 20.64 1.96 -2.04
CA SER A 104 20.66 2.34 -3.45
C SER A 104 21.01 1.15 -4.33
N ILE A 105 20.11 0.82 -5.27
CA ILE A 105 20.30 -0.27 -6.24
C ILE A 105 20.21 0.28 -7.65
N GLN A 106 21.30 0.17 -8.40
CA GLN A 106 21.39 0.65 -9.79
C GLN A 106 21.28 -0.47 -10.82
N GLY A 107 21.43 -1.73 -10.38
CA GLY A 107 21.34 -2.90 -11.25
C GLY A 107 21.69 -4.18 -10.50
N GLY A 108 21.58 -5.30 -11.19
CA GLY A 108 21.79 -6.62 -10.62
C GLY A 108 20.57 -7.52 -10.80
N SER A 109 20.69 -8.77 -10.35
CA SER A 109 19.59 -9.75 -10.34
C SER A 109 19.42 -10.29 -8.94
N PHE A 110 18.19 -10.28 -8.42
CA PHE A 110 17.87 -10.57 -7.04
C PHE A 110 16.75 -11.61 -6.96
N ASP A 111 17.04 -12.78 -6.38
CA ASP A 111 16.06 -13.78 -5.95
C ASP A 111 16.10 -13.84 -4.42
N ILE A 112 15.10 -13.23 -3.79
CA ILE A 112 15.08 -12.95 -2.35
C ILE A 112 13.90 -13.64 -1.69
N THR A 113 14.16 -14.33 -0.58
CA THR A 113 13.13 -14.84 0.33
C THR A 113 13.44 -14.42 1.75
N THR A 114 12.49 -13.77 2.44
CA THR A 114 12.64 -13.36 3.83
C THR A 114 11.52 -13.91 4.71
N GLY A 115 11.82 -14.27 5.94
CA GLY A 115 10.88 -14.82 6.92
C GLY A 115 10.20 -16.12 6.46
N GLY A 116 10.73 -16.79 5.42
CA GLY A 116 10.12 -17.97 4.80
C GLY A 116 9.04 -17.65 3.78
N GLY A 117 8.95 -16.39 3.32
CA GLY A 117 8.06 -15.92 2.25
C GLY A 117 6.68 -15.48 2.71
N SER A 118 5.94 -14.87 1.80
CA SER A 118 4.64 -14.24 2.00
C SER A 118 3.53 -15.17 2.53
N ALA A 119 3.73 -16.48 2.43
CA ALA A 119 2.83 -17.47 3.00
C ALA A 119 2.98 -17.61 4.54
N ASN A 120 4.08 -17.12 5.11
CA ASN A 120 4.39 -17.14 6.54
C ASN A 120 4.13 -15.80 7.23
N ALA A 121 3.43 -14.90 6.58
CA ALA A 121 3.00 -13.63 7.15
C ALA A 121 2.30 -13.84 8.50
N SER A 122 2.62 -12.99 9.46
CA SER A 122 1.77 -12.83 10.64
C SER A 122 0.44 -12.25 10.15
N MET A 123 -0.68 -12.95 10.36
CA MET A 123 -1.98 -12.37 10.02
C MET A 123 -2.13 -11.05 10.75
N LYS A 124 -2.07 -9.93 10.05
CA LYS A 124 -2.57 -8.67 10.57
C LYS A 124 -4.08 -8.84 10.66
N SER A 125 -4.65 -8.78 11.85
CA SER A 125 -6.06 -8.52 12.03
C SER A 125 -6.18 -7.00 12.05
N ASP A 126 -6.79 -6.45 11.06
CA ASP A 126 -7.15 -5.04 10.95
C ASP A 126 -8.07 -4.52 12.06
N GLY A 127 -8.14 -5.18 13.18
CA GLY A 127 -8.97 -4.74 14.33
C GLY A 127 -10.42 -4.40 13.98
N THR A 128 -10.84 -4.58 12.72
CA THR A 128 -12.24 -4.39 12.36
C THR A 128 -13.06 -5.49 13.04
N PRO A 129 -13.99 -5.14 13.94
CA PRO A 129 -14.89 -6.15 14.48
C PRO A 129 -15.63 -6.73 13.28
N ASN A 130 -15.49 -8.03 13.07
CA ASN A 130 -16.29 -8.78 12.10
C ASN A 130 -17.77 -8.47 12.38
N ARG A 131 -18.27 -7.37 11.82
CA ARG A 131 -19.65 -6.95 11.92
C ARG A 131 -20.47 -7.82 10.99
N ASN A 132 -20.68 -9.05 11.42
CA ASN A 132 -21.67 -9.94 10.83
C ASN A 132 -23.08 -9.34 11.08
N TRP A 133 -23.40 -8.25 10.36
CA TRP A 133 -24.68 -7.54 10.42
C TRP A 133 -25.82 -8.33 9.79
N GLN A 134 -25.57 -9.50 9.24
CA GLN A 134 -26.58 -10.24 8.48
C GLN A 134 -27.47 -11.17 9.27
N ASN A 135 -27.34 -11.31 10.59
CA ASN A 135 -28.15 -12.31 11.32
C ASN A 135 -28.90 -11.81 12.55
N ASN A 136 -29.32 -10.55 12.62
CA ASN A 136 -30.25 -10.14 13.70
C ASN A 136 -31.41 -9.24 13.26
N MET A 137 -31.98 -9.48 12.07
CA MET A 137 -33.34 -9.05 11.74
C MET A 137 -34.25 -10.27 11.76
N GLY A 138 -34.43 -10.85 12.94
CA GLY A 138 -35.33 -11.93 13.23
C GLY A 138 -36.34 -11.53 14.31
N ASN A 139 -37.47 -11.00 13.86
CA ASN A 139 -38.80 -11.14 14.45
C ASN A 139 -38.97 -10.89 15.96
N GLY A 140 -39.56 -9.78 16.32
CA GLY A 140 -40.01 -9.48 17.67
C GLY A 140 -40.91 -8.25 17.69
N GLY A 141 -42.14 -8.38 17.16
CA GLY A 141 -43.18 -7.36 17.37
C GLY A 141 -43.66 -7.32 18.82
N GLY A 142 -43.88 -6.12 19.36
CA GLY A 142 -44.47 -5.92 20.67
C GLY A 142 -44.40 -4.45 21.05
N GLY A 143 -45.44 -3.71 20.79
CA GLY A 143 -45.61 -2.31 21.10
C GLY A 143 -46.00 -2.05 22.58
N PRO A 144 -46.55 -0.88 22.89
CA PRO A 144 -46.01 0.04 23.89
C PRO A 144 -46.87 0.07 25.18
N ASN A 145 -46.22 0.54 26.25
CA ASN A 145 -46.86 1.24 27.43
C ASN A 145 -45.80 1.25 28.52
N GLY A 146 -45.37 2.35 29.06
CA GLY A 146 -46.18 3.34 29.73
C GLY A 146 -45.76 3.41 31.18
N MET A 147 -45.31 4.61 31.65
CA MET A 147 -45.37 5.12 32.99
C MET A 147 -44.41 4.61 34.07
N GLY A 148 -43.74 5.58 34.71
CA GLY A 148 -43.61 5.63 36.16
C GLY A 148 -42.25 6.07 36.68
N ARG A 149 -42.03 7.37 36.82
CA ARG A 149 -41.14 7.87 37.89
C ARG A 149 -41.82 7.60 39.22
N PRO A 150 -41.08 7.28 40.28
CA PRO A 150 -41.21 8.04 41.53
C PRO A 150 -39.86 8.59 42.00
N ASP A 151 -39.94 9.83 42.44
CA ASP A 151 -38.99 10.45 43.35
C ASP A 151 -39.00 9.67 44.66
N ASP A 152 -37.86 9.45 45.30
CA ASP A 152 -37.80 9.58 46.74
C ASP A 152 -36.41 9.85 47.31
N ASN A 153 -36.38 10.71 48.28
CA ASN A 153 -35.28 11.12 49.13
C ASN A 153 -34.79 9.96 50.02
N GLY A 154 -33.47 9.82 50.15
CA GLY A 154 -32.89 8.91 51.14
C GLY A 154 -31.42 9.21 51.41
N ASN A 155 -31.18 10.01 52.45
CA ASN A 155 -29.90 10.27 53.08
C ASN A 155 -29.21 8.96 53.53
N GLY A 156 -27.93 8.71 53.10
CA GLY A 156 -27.16 7.53 53.53
C GLY A 156 -25.67 7.76 53.36
N THR A 157 -25.06 8.07 54.46
CA THR A 157 -23.64 8.11 54.88
C THR A 157 -22.64 7.40 54.02
N GLY A 158 -21.51 8.09 53.83
CA GLY A 158 -20.31 7.67 53.09
C GLY A 158 -19.73 6.30 53.47
N GLY A 159 -19.36 5.59 52.45
CA GLY A 159 -18.45 4.47 52.47
C GLY A 159 -17.62 4.59 51.24
N GLU A 160 -16.34 4.83 51.45
CA GLU A 160 -15.31 4.83 50.42
C GLU A 160 -15.31 3.46 49.70
N PRO A 161 -15.36 3.36 48.37
CA PRO A 161 -15.23 2.08 47.70
C PRO A 161 -13.82 1.52 47.96
N PRO A 162 -13.66 0.20 48.14
CA PRO A 162 -12.36 -0.38 48.33
C PRO A 162 -11.51 -0.14 47.10
N ALA A 163 -10.27 0.28 47.34
CA ALA A 163 -9.25 0.44 46.30
C ALA A 163 -9.16 -0.85 45.49
N MET A 164 -9.36 -0.74 44.18
CA MET A 164 -8.98 -1.80 43.25
C MET A 164 -7.46 -2.05 43.37
N PRO A 165 -7.02 -3.30 43.36
CA PRO A 165 -5.60 -3.59 43.30
C PRO A 165 -5.03 -2.93 42.07
N THR A 166 -4.00 -2.10 42.25
CA THR A 166 -3.19 -1.61 41.19
C THR A 166 -2.66 -2.82 40.43
N ALA A 167 -3.12 -3.00 39.19
CA ALA A 167 -2.50 -3.94 38.29
C ALA A 167 -1.05 -3.49 38.13
N ASP A 168 -0.15 -4.33 38.55
CA ASP A 168 1.29 -4.20 38.34
C ASP A 168 1.51 -4.26 36.83
N ASN A 169 1.74 -3.09 36.24
CA ASN A 169 1.94 -2.91 34.81
C ASN A 169 3.40 -3.27 34.46
N THR A 170 3.74 -4.53 34.65
CA THR A 170 4.98 -5.14 34.14
C THR A 170 4.63 -6.37 33.32
N ASP A 171 4.00 -6.16 32.19
CA ASP A 171 4.14 -7.06 31.05
C ASP A 171 3.95 -6.29 29.75
N THR A 172 4.98 -5.52 29.42
CA THR A 172 5.27 -5.18 28.04
C THR A 172 5.96 -6.39 27.42
N THR A 173 5.24 -7.46 27.17
CA THR A 173 5.58 -8.34 26.08
C THR A 173 5.15 -7.64 24.81
N ASP A 174 5.97 -6.70 24.42
CA ASP A 174 6.14 -6.33 23.05
C ASP A 174 6.41 -7.63 22.30
N SER A 175 5.40 -8.13 21.61
CA SER A 175 5.59 -9.18 20.64
C SER A 175 6.42 -8.54 19.54
N THR A 176 7.75 -8.61 19.68
CA THR A 176 8.69 -8.24 18.65
C THR A 176 8.38 -9.12 17.44
N SER A 177 7.51 -8.67 16.57
CA SER A 177 7.42 -9.20 15.21
C SER A 177 8.81 -8.98 14.63
N THR A 178 9.51 -10.06 14.35
CA THR A 178 10.82 -9.98 13.71
C THR A 178 10.60 -9.41 12.33
N SER A 179 11.15 -8.22 12.04
CA SER A 179 11.16 -7.64 10.69
C SER A 179 11.70 -8.66 9.70
N ALA A 180 11.00 -8.87 8.59
CA ALA A 180 11.36 -9.82 7.54
C ALA A 180 11.14 -9.21 6.16
N LYS A 181 11.60 -7.97 6.01
CA LYS A 181 11.50 -7.15 4.81
C LYS A 181 12.59 -7.53 3.80
N ALA A 182 12.27 -7.46 2.50
CA ALA A 182 13.31 -7.80 1.53
C ALA A 182 14.31 -6.65 1.33
N LEU A 183 13.83 -5.45 1.09
CA LEU A 183 14.65 -4.24 0.94
C LEU A 183 14.22 -3.22 1.99
N LYS A 184 15.13 -2.86 2.89
CA LYS A 184 14.83 -1.96 4.00
C LYS A 184 15.85 -0.85 4.14
N ALA A 185 15.38 0.37 4.36
CA ALA A 185 16.21 1.52 4.68
C ALA A 185 15.61 2.40 5.77
N GLY A 186 16.47 3.00 6.59
CA GLY A 186 16.06 3.95 7.63
C GLY A 186 15.68 5.33 7.08
N SER A 187 16.16 5.71 5.91
CA SER A 187 15.91 7.04 5.34
C SER A 187 15.36 6.99 3.91
N GLU A 188 15.95 6.18 3.03
CA GLU A 188 15.55 6.17 1.63
C GLU A 188 15.92 4.87 0.93
N VAL A 189 15.01 4.32 0.13
CA VAL A 189 15.28 3.25 -0.83
C VAL A 189 15.24 3.83 -2.23
N ASN A 190 16.35 3.68 -2.98
CA ASN A 190 16.48 4.10 -4.37
C ASN A 190 16.66 2.89 -5.28
N ILE A 191 15.71 2.63 -6.19
CA ILE A 191 15.80 1.58 -7.21
C ILE A 191 15.85 2.24 -8.58
N ASN A 192 17.04 2.23 -9.20
CA ASN A 192 17.27 2.81 -10.51
C ASN A 192 17.33 1.76 -11.63
N GLY A 193 17.37 0.47 -11.26
CA GLY A 193 17.44 -0.66 -12.18
C GLY A 193 17.61 -1.97 -11.45
N GLY A 194 17.67 -3.06 -12.20
CA GLY A 194 17.80 -4.43 -11.68
C GLY A 194 16.56 -5.27 -11.91
N GLU A 195 16.74 -6.58 -11.74
CA GLU A 195 15.70 -7.61 -11.88
C GLU A 195 15.45 -8.21 -10.50
N PHE A 196 14.24 -8.08 -9.98
CA PHE A 196 13.89 -8.52 -8.63
C PHE A 196 12.78 -9.56 -8.68
N LYS A 197 13.02 -10.67 -7.98
CA LYS A 197 12.00 -11.62 -7.58
C LYS A 197 12.03 -11.73 -6.07
N ILE A 198 10.97 -11.27 -5.43
CA ILE A 198 10.87 -11.14 -3.99
C ILE A 198 9.70 -11.97 -3.47
N ASP A 199 9.94 -12.72 -2.39
CA ASP A 199 8.92 -13.38 -1.58
C ASP A 199 9.23 -13.10 -0.10
N SER A 200 8.54 -12.12 0.49
CA SER A 200 8.78 -11.62 1.85
C SER A 200 7.63 -11.94 2.79
N ALA A 201 7.93 -12.30 4.04
CA ALA A 201 6.91 -12.51 5.07
C ALA A 201 6.37 -11.18 5.66
N ASP A 202 7.06 -10.09 5.45
CA ASP A 202 6.76 -8.71 5.79
C ASP A 202 6.79 -7.89 4.48
N ASP A 203 7.06 -6.58 4.48
CA ASP A 203 7.09 -5.77 3.27
C ASP A 203 8.16 -6.22 2.27
N SER A 204 7.88 -6.07 0.98
CA SER A 204 8.90 -6.31 -0.03
C SER A 204 9.89 -5.15 -0.13
N VAL A 205 9.42 -3.91 -0.09
CA VAL A 205 10.27 -2.71 -0.06
C VAL A 205 9.79 -1.78 1.05
N HIS A 206 10.66 -1.45 1.99
CA HIS A 206 10.32 -0.61 3.13
C HIS A 206 11.31 0.53 3.34
N SER A 207 10.79 1.71 3.61
CA SER A 207 11.60 2.85 4.07
C SER A 207 10.90 3.61 5.20
N ASN A 208 11.64 3.89 6.29
CA ASN A 208 11.16 4.82 7.30
C ASN A 208 11.13 6.28 6.81
N GLY A 209 11.62 6.54 5.60
CA GLY A 209 11.54 7.81 4.89
C GLY A 209 10.96 7.60 3.51
N ASN A 210 11.74 7.82 2.44
CA ASN A 210 11.22 7.82 1.07
C ASN A 210 11.55 6.54 0.30
N ILE A 211 10.74 6.24 -0.72
CA ILE A 211 11.04 5.26 -1.76
C ILE A 211 11.02 5.97 -3.11
N VAL A 212 12.08 5.77 -3.92
CA VAL A 212 12.20 6.34 -5.26
C VAL A 212 12.56 5.23 -6.25
N ILE A 213 11.70 5.01 -7.24
CA ILE A 213 11.89 4.03 -8.30
C ILE A 213 11.95 4.77 -9.63
N THR A 214 13.11 4.68 -10.28
CA THR A 214 13.34 5.29 -11.61
C THR A 214 13.61 4.27 -12.70
N GLY A 215 13.49 2.97 -12.37
CA GLY A 215 13.69 1.87 -13.30
C GLY A 215 13.78 0.53 -12.59
N GLY A 216 14.02 -0.53 -13.36
CA GLY A 216 14.08 -1.90 -12.88
C GLY A 216 12.80 -2.69 -13.14
N ASN A 217 12.85 -3.98 -12.86
CA ASN A 217 11.75 -4.91 -13.01
C ASN A 217 11.57 -5.64 -11.66
N ILE A 218 10.50 -5.33 -10.95
CA ILE A 218 10.23 -5.80 -9.59
C ILE A 218 9.01 -6.70 -9.64
N SER A 219 9.19 -7.99 -9.34
CA SER A 219 8.09 -8.92 -9.07
C SER A 219 8.12 -9.31 -7.60
N ALA A 220 7.06 -8.98 -6.87
CA ALA A 220 7.01 -9.11 -5.42
C ALA A 220 5.75 -9.84 -4.94
N ALA A 221 5.93 -10.71 -3.95
CA ALA A 221 4.87 -11.25 -3.13
C ALA A 221 5.19 -10.93 -1.67
N SER A 222 4.31 -10.22 -0.99
CA SER A 222 4.48 -9.75 0.38
C SER A 222 3.49 -10.39 1.33
N GLY A 223 3.92 -10.56 2.55
CA GLY A 223 3.03 -10.96 3.64
C GLY A 223 2.33 -9.78 4.28
N ASP A 224 2.92 -8.61 4.13
CA ASP A 224 2.41 -7.31 4.50
C ASP A 224 2.35 -6.42 3.25
N ASP A 225 2.94 -5.24 3.24
CA ASP A 225 2.81 -4.33 2.11
C ASP A 225 3.77 -4.67 0.96
N GLY A 226 3.29 -4.45 -0.25
CA GLY A 226 4.14 -4.55 -1.42
C GLY A 226 5.30 -3.54 -1.34
N MET A 227 4.96 -2.28 -1.07
CA MET A 227 5.90 -1.18 -0.84
C MET A 227 5.35 -0.24 0.22
N HIS A 228 6.14 0.02 1.28
CA HIS A 228 5.79 0.95 2.34
C HIS A 228 6.84 2.05 2.51
N ALA A 229 6.42 3.29 2.39
CA ALA A 229 7.22 4.48 2.70
C ALA A 229 6.54 5.31 3.80
N SER A 230 7.21 5.51 4.96
CA SER A 230 6.68 6.44 5.97
C SER A 230 6.62 7.90 5.46
N GLY A 231 7.38 8.23 4.42
CA GLY A 231 7.37 9.50 3.71
C GLY A 231 6.77 9.38 2.31
N ASN A 232 7.49 9.90 1.32
CA ASN A 232 7.03 9.93 -0.06
C ASN A 232 7.45 8.66 -0.82
N LEU A 233 6.55 8.15 -1.64
CA LEU A 233 6.84 7.08 -2.59
C LEU A 233 6.66 7.62 -4.02
N THR A 234 7.72 7.54 -4.83
CA THR A 234 7.69 8.02 -6.21
C THR A 234 8.11 6.92 -7.18
N ILE A 235 7.28 6.66 -8.18
CA ILE A 235 7.60 5.75 -9.30
C ILE A 235 7.57 6.57 -10.58
N SER A 236 8.73 6.72 -11.25
CA SER A 236 8.83 7.47 -12.48
C SER A 236 9.08 6.61 -13.72
N ASP A 237 9.56 5.38 -13.55
CA ASP A 237 9.75 4.41 -14.64
C ASP A 237 9.94 3.00 -14.05
N GLY A 238 10.03 1.97 -14.91
CA GLY A 238 10.21 0.58 -14.54
C GLY A 238 8.92 -0.25 -14.58
N THR A 239 9.05 -1.50 -14.15
CA THR A 239 7.92 -2.42 -13.98
C THR A 239 7.84 -2.84 -12.52
N VAL A 240 6.68 -2.65 -11.92
CA VAL A 240 6.34 -3.06 -10.56
C VAL A 240 5.15 -4.00 -10.63
N ASP A 241 5.35 -5.26 -10.28
CA ASP A 241 4.33 -6.31 -10.26
C ASP A 241 4.22 -6.90 -8.85
N ILE A 242 3.29 -6.36 -8.07
CA ILE A 242 2.97 -6.85 -6.73
C ILE A 242 1.88 -7.90 -6.89
N THR A 243 2.29 -9.16 -6.87
CA THR A 243 1.43 -10.32 -7.15
C THR A 243 0.59 -10.75 -5.95
N LYS A 244 0.97 -10.27 -4.76
CA LYS A 244 0.29 -10.48 -3.48
C LYS A 244 0.79 -9.47 -2.46
N SER A 245 -0.12 -8.88 -1.69
CA SER A 245 0.19 -8.03 -0.52
C SER A 245 -1.00 -7.94 0.43
N TYR A 246 -0.81 -7.34 1.60
CA TYR A 246 -1.89 -6.82 2.43
C TYR A 246 -2.33 -5.48 1.82
N GLU A 247 -1.54 -4.41 1.94
CA GLU A 247 -1.66 -3.21 1.12
C GLU A 247 -0.67 -3.26 -0.05
N GLY A 248 -1.06 -2.67 -1.19
CA GLY A 248 -0.21 -2.71 -2.37
C GLY A 248 0.98 -1.76 -2.27
N ILE A 249 0.67 -0.47 -2.27
CA ILE A 249 1.64 0.62 -2.23
C ILE A 249 1.17 1.64 -1.19
N GLU A 250 1.97 1.86 -0.16
CA GLU A 250 1.65 2.81 0.91
C GLU A 250 2.68 3.94 0.99
N GLY A 251 2.21 5.15 1.29
CA GLY A 251 3.05 6.31 1.55
C GLY A 251 2.24 7.53 1.99
N SER A 252 2.91 8.53 2.59
CA SER A 252 2.24 9.80 2.88
C SER A 252 1.86 10.54 1.59
N ILE A 253 2.78 10.58 0.63
CA ILE A 253 2.52 11.08 -0.73
C ILE A 253 2.97 10.01 -1.70
N VAL A 254 2.03 9.46 -2.48
CA VAL A 254 2.35 8.54 -3.56
C VAL A 254 2.26 9.29 -4.89
N THR A 255 3.34 9.27 -5.66
CA THR A 255 3.42 9.91 -6.98
C THR A 255 3.81 8.88 -8.04
N ILE A 256 2.97 8.72 -9.06
CA ILE A 256 3.23 7.87 -10.22
C ILE A 256 3.39 8.79 -11.44
N ASP A 257 4.63 8.97 -11.87
CA ASP A 257 4.98 9.77 -13.05
C ASP A 257 5.12 8.91 -14.32
N GLY A 258 5.31 7.58 -14.15
CA GLY A 258 5.54 6.66 -15.27
C GLY A 258 5.60 5.20 -14.84
N GLY A 259 6.09 4.34 -15.74
CA GLY A 259 6.24 2.90 -15.49
C GLY A 259 4.98 2.08 -15.77
N THR A 260 5.09 0.78 -15.49
CA THR A 260 3.99 -0.18 -15.54
C THR A 260 3.83 -0.82 -14.17
N ILE A 261 2.70 -0.59 -13.55
CA ILE A 261 2.42 -0.99 -12.15
C ILE A 261 1.21 -1.91 -12.15
N SER A 262 1.36 -3.08 -11.55
CA SER A 262 0.31 -4.05 -11.30
C SER A 262 0.30 -4.40 -9.81
N VAL A 263 -0.87 -4.35 -9.19
CA VAL A 263 -1.03 -4.59 -7.76
C VAL A 263 -2.18 -5.54 -7.51
N VAL A 264 -1.93 -6.55 -6.69
CA VAL A 264 -2.96 -7.41 -6.09
C VAL A 264 -2.84 -7.29 -4.58
N ALA A 265 -3.87 -6.71 -3.94
CA ALA A 265 -3.93 -6.46 -2.52
C ALA A 265 -5.15 -7.10 -1.86
N SER A 266 -4.98 -7.59 -0.64
CA SER A 266 -6.07 -8.13 0.19
C SER A 266 -6.78 -7.06 1.03
N ASP A 267 -6.23 -5.87 1.09
CA ASP A 267 -6.81 -4.63 1.57
C ASP A 267 -6.65 -3.58 0.46
N ASP A 268 -6.08 -2.41 0.71
CA ASP A 268 -6.05 -1.31 -0.24
C ASP A 268 -5.00 -1.48 -1.35
N GLY A 269 -5.35 -1.06 -2.56
CA GLY A 269 -4.44 -1.15 -3.71
C GLY A 269 -3.31 -0.13 -3.64
N ILE A 270 -3.66 1.14 -3.48
CA ILE A 270 -2.74 2.24 -3.14
C ILE A 270 -3.35 2.97 -1.95
N ASN A 271 -2.58 3.13 -0.88
CA ASN A 271 -2.99 3.80 0.33
C ASN A 271 -2.11 5.02 0.63
N CYS A 272 -2.69 6.21 0.69
CA CYS A 272 -2.02 7.43 1.14
C CYS A 272 -2.54 7.80 2.53
N ALA A 273 -1.89 7.25 3.58
CA ALA A 273 -2.39 7.30 4.95
C ALA A 273 -1.45 7.97 5.97
N GLY A 274 -0.46 8.75 5.54
CA GLY A 274 0.41 9.50 6.45
C GLY A 274 1.42 8.65 7.24
N GLY A 275 1.75 7.47 6.79
CA GLY A 275 3.02 6.77 7.06
C GLY A 275 3.32 6.39 8.51
N SER A 276 2.42 5.79 9.27
CA SER A 276 2.80 5.16 10.54
C SER A 276 2.26 3.74 10.64
N ASP A 277 3.17 2.77 10.58
CA ASP A 277 2.98 1.35 10.90
C ASP A 277 2.45 1.06 12.33
N THR A 278 2.17 2.08 13.09
CA THR A 278 1.51 1.88 14.37
C THR A 278 0.09 1.48 14.07
N GLY A 279 -0.18 0.18 14.01
CA GLY A 279 -1.51 -0.39 14.02
C GLY A 279 -2.30 0.25 15.15
N SER A 280 -2.81 1.45 14.90
CA SER A 280 -3.52 2.22 15.87
C SER A 280 -4.89 1.60 16.00
N THR A 281 -5.07 0.85 17.10
CA THR A 281 -6.37 0.46 17.63
C THR A 281 -7.26 1.67 17.98
N ASP A 282 -6.83 2.88 17.66
CA ASP A 282 -7.49 4.14 17.94
C ASP A 282 -8.31 4.71 16.76
N ARG A 283 -8.54 3.93 15.69
CA ARG A 283 -9.37 4.31 14.53
C ARG A 283 -10.89 4.50 14.83
N MET A 284 -11.27 4.76 16.04
CA MET A 284 -12.64 5.18 16.39
C MET A 284 -12.70 6.65 16.85
N GLY A 285 -11.96 7.54 16.19
CA GLY A 285 -12.01 8.98 16.42
C GLY A 285 -12.80 9.72 15.33
N ALA A 286 -13.29 10.92 15.65
CA ALA A 286 -14.05 11.79 14.76
C ALA A 286 -13.29 12.29 13.51
N ASP A 287 -12.05 11.86 13.30
CA ASP A 287 -11.15 12.34 12.25
C ASP A 287 -11.00 11.38 11.05
N GLN A 288 -11.64 10.21 11.10
CA GLN A 288 -11.54 9.17 10.04
C GLN A 288 -12.05 9.64 8.67
N PHE A 289 -12.83 10.72 8.62
CA PHE A 289 -13.37 11.32 7.39
C PHE A 289 -12.87 12.76 7.19
N SER A 290 -11.76 13.12 7.81
CA SER A 290 -11.16 14.46 7.67
C SER A 290 -9.93 14.38 6.81
N SER A 291 -9.87 15.23 5.77
CA SER A 291 -8.67 15.36 4.94
C SER A 291 -7.44 15.69 5.78
N GLN A 292 -6.35 14.98 5.53
CA GLN A 292 -5.06 15.18 6.18
C GLN A 292 -4.16 16.07 5.32
N ASP A 293 -3.57 17.09 5.94
CA ASP A 293 -2.59 17.96 5.27
C ASP A 293 -1.29 17.19 5.00
N GLY A 294 -0.79 17.25 3.76
CA GLY A 294 0.46 16.60 3.35
C GLY A 294 0.29 15.13 2.98
N VAL A 295 -0.95 14.68 2.78
CA VAL A 295 -1.29 13.36 2.25
C VAL A 295 -1.89 13.54 0.86
N GLU A 296 -1.30 12.89 -0.16
CA GLU A 296 -1.70 13.06 -1.56
C GLU A 296 -1.44 11.80 -2.39
N LEU A 297 -2.38 11.47 -3.27
CA LEU A 297 -2.17 10.56 -4.38
C LEU A 297 -2.06 11.35 -5.67
N ASN A 298 -0.93 11.24 -6.38
CA ASN A 298 -0.68 11.92 -7.64
C ASN A 298 -0.40 10.91 -8.76
N ILE A 299 -1.24 10.85 -9.79
CA ILE A 299 -1.02 10.03 -10.98
C ILE A 299 -0.83 10.95 -12.18
N ASN A 300 0.42 11.10 -12.61
CA ASN A 300 0.82 11.96 -13.70
C ASN A 300 1.11 11.21 -15.00
N GLY A 301 1.35 9.89 -14.91
CA GLY A 301 1.72 9.07 -16.05
C GLY A 301 1.63 7.57 -15.75
N GLY A 302 2.23 6.76 -16.62
CA GLY A 302 2.32 5.31 -16.45
C GLY A 302 1.05 4.53 -16.79
N THR A 303 1.13 3.23 -16.59
CA THR A 303 0.01 2.28 -16.68
C THR A 303 -0.14 1.60 -15.34
N VAL A 304 -1.29 1.76 -14.70
CA VAL A 304 -1.58 1.25 -13.35
C VAL A 304 -2.77 0.32 -13.41
N THR A 305 -2.59 -0.89 -12.91
CA THR A 305 -3.66 -1.89 -12.79
C THR A 305 -3.74 -2.35 -11.34
N ILE A 306 -4.90 -2.20 -10.75
CA ILE A 306 -5.16 -2.54 -9.33
C ILE A 306 -6.24 -3.61 -9.26
N ASP A 307 -6.01 -4.61 -8.41
CA ASP A 307 -7.01 -5.59 -7.95
C ASP A 307 -6.96 -5.62 -6.41
N ALA A 308 -7.89 -4.93 -5.75
CA ALA A 308 -7.91 -4.70 -4.31
C ALA A 308 -9.22 -5.19 -3.67
N GLU A 309 -9.14 -5.85 -2.52
CA GLU A 309 -10.33 -6.25 -1.75
C GLU A 309 -10.83 -5.13 -0.81
N GLY A 310 -9.94 -4.22 -0.39
CA GLY A 310 -10.21 -2.94 0.23
C GLY A 310 -10.45 -1.84 -0.81
N ASP A 311 -10.05 -0.60 -0.50
CA ASP A 311 -10.16 0.51 -1.43
C ASP A 311 -9.18 0.35 -2.60
N GLY A 312 -9.65 0.69 -3.81
CA GLY A 312 -8.79 0.57 -4.99
C GLY A 312 -7.66 1.59 -4.96
N LEU A 313 -8.03 2.84 -4.88
CA LEU A 313 -7.15 4.00 -4.69
C LEU A 313 -7.68 4.78 -3.48
N ASP A 314 -6.96 4.72 -2.36
CA ASP A 314 -7.27 5.45 -1.13
C ASP A 314 -6.34 6.65 -0.94
N SER A 315 -6.90 7.77 -0.52
CA SER A 315 -6.14 8.91 -0.05
C SER A 315 -6.84 9.60 1.14
N ASN A 316 -6.23 9.54 2.30
CA ASN A 316 -6.67 10.35 3.43
C ASN A 316 -6.51 11.87 3.19
N GLY A 317 -6.05 12.27 2.01
CA GLY A 317 -5.90 13.64 1.54
C GLY A 317 -6.54 13.88 0.17
N ASN A 318 -5.77 14.42 -0.78
CA ASN A 318 -6.24 14.69 -2.12
C ASN A 318 -5.84 13.59 -3.10
N PHE A 319 -6.64 13.40 -4.14
CA PHE A 319 -6.30 12.60 -5.31
C PHE A 319 -6.22 13.49 -6.55
N THR A 320 -5.10 13.50 -7.24
CA THR A 320 -4.90 14.27 -8.46
C THR A 320 -4.44 13.37 -9.61
N MET A 321 -5.16 13.41 -10.74
CA MET A 321 -4.78 12.73 -11.96
C MET A 321 -4.57 13.72 -13.09
N THR A 322 -3.35 13.75 -13.64
CA THR A 322 -2.98 14.62 -14.76
C THR A 322 -2.63 13.86 -16.04
N GLY A 323 -2.45 12.53 -15.93
CA GLY A 323 -2.07 11.66 -17.03
C GLY A 323 -2.16 10.18 -16.67
N GLY A 324 -1.58 9.32 -17.51
CA GLY A 324 -1.54 7.88 -17.31
C GLY A 324 -2.80 7.13 -17.74
N THR A 325 -2.75 5.81 -17.60
CA THR A 325 -3.87 4.89 -17.81
C THR A 325 -4.05 4.04 -16.56
N VAL A 326 -5.23 4.12 -15.96
CA VAL A 326 -5.54 3.49 -14.67
C VAL A 326 -6.73 2.55 -14.83
N CYS A 327 -6.57 1.29 -14.43
CA CYS A 327 -7.63 0.29 -14.36
C CYS A 327 -7.73 -0.22 -12.92
N VAL A 328 -8.90 -0.12 -12.31
CA VAL A 328 -9.13 -0.57 -10.93
C VAL A 328 -10.25 -1.61 -10.91
N CYS A 329 -9.93 -2.78 -10.38
CA CYS A 329 -10.88 -3.77 -9.92
C CYS A 329 -10.96 -3.65 -8.39
N GLY A 330 -11.90 -2.85 -7.91
CA GLY A 330 -12.06 -2.49 -6.50
C GLY A 330 -12.87 -3.52 -5.71
N PRO A 331 -13.35 -3.12 -4.51
CA PRO A 331 -14.02 -4.01 -3.58
C PRO A 331 -15.36 -4.55 -4.09
N THR A 332 -15.75 -5.71 -3.55
CA THR A 332 -17.06 -6.33 -3.78
C THR A 332 -18.07 -6.02 -2.69
N ASN A 333 -17.66 -5.31 -1.65
CA ASN A 333 -18.51 -4.90 -0.52
C ASN A 333 -18.70 -3.37 -0.54
N GLY A 334 -19.83 -2.90 -0.06
CA GLY A 334 -20.19 -1.48 -0.07
C GLY A 334 -19.63 -0.66 1.11
N GLY A 335 -18.66 -1.18 1.85
CA GLY A 335 -17.96 -0.49 2.93
C GLY A 335 -16.65 0.17 2.49
N ASN A 336 -16.22 -0.11 1.26
CA ASN A 336 -15.02 0.42 0.61
C ASN A 336 -15.40 0.88 -0.81
N GLY A 337 -14.54 1.66 -1.47
CA GLY A 337 -14.73 2.22 -2.80
C GLY A 337 -13.64 1.80 -3.80
N ALA A 338 -13.94 1.84 -5.10
CA ALA A 338 -12.87 1.72 -6.11
C ALA A 338 -11.96 2.96 -6.08
N LEU A 339 -12.51 4.09 -5.68
CA LEU A 339 -11.81 5.32 -5.29
C LEU A 339 -12.36 5.72 -3.92
N ASP A 340 -11.48 6.09 -2.98
CA ASP A 340 -11.80 6.74 -1.70
C ASP A 340 -10.85 7.90 -1.44
N TYR A 341 -11.35 9.03 -0.95
CA TYR A 341 -10.51 10.17 -0.61
C TYR A 341 -11.20 11.11 0.40
N ASN A 342 -10.43 11.58 1.38
CA ASN A 342 -10.96 12.50 2.39
C ASN A 342 -10.89 13.99 1.98
N GLY A 343 -10.14 14.30 0.93
CA GLY A 343 -9.95 15.66 0.42
C GLY A 343 -10.76 15.98 -0.82
N THR A 344 -10.06 16.20 -1.94
CA THR A 344 -10.64 16.44 -3.26
C THR A 344 -10.02 15.52 -4.28
N ALA A 345 -10.82 14.94 -5.18
CA ALA A 345 -10.31 14.24 -6.35
C ALA A 345 -10.44 15.15 -7.59
N THR A 346 -9.34 15.33 -8.32
CA THR A 346 -9.26 16.18 -9.49
C THR A 346 -8.65 15.45 -10.66
N VAL A 347 -9.31 15.49 -11.83
CA VAL A 347 -8.76 14.98 -13.09
C VAL A 347 -8.62 16.09 -14.11
N THR A 348 -7.42 16.20 -14.70
CA THR A 348 -7.09 17.17 -15.75
C THR A 348 -6.56 16.51 -17.03
N GLY A 349 -6.28 15.20 -16.97
CA GLY A 349 -5.79 14.38 -18.07
C GLY A 349 -5.71 12.91 -17.70
N GLY A 350 -5.38 12.08 -18.68
CA GLY A 350 -5.26 10.63 -18.50
C GLY A 350 -6.56 9.86 -18.78
N THR A 351 -6.53 8.59 -18.50
CA THR A 351 -7.62 7.65 -18.70
C THR A 351 -7.78 6.78 -17.47
N LEU A 352 -8.98 6.74 -16.89
CA LEU A 352 -9.27 5.87 -15.76
C LEU A 352 -10.57 5.11 -16.00
N ILE A 353 -10.59 3.85 -15.59
CA ILE A 353 -11.78 3.03 -15.45
C ILE A 353 -11.65 2.23 -14.16
N ALA A 354 -12.56 2.48 -13.22
CA ALA A 354 -12.55 1.89 -11.90
C ALA A 354 -13.92 1.27 -11.60
N CYS A 355 -13.94 -0.04 -11.34
CA CYS A 355 -15.15 -0.79 -11.04
C CYS A 355 -15.15 -1.22 -9.58
N GLY A 356 -16.31 -1.14 -8.90
CA GLY A 356 -16.44 -1.55 -7.51
C GLY A 356 -17.88 -1.79 -7.07
N ALA A 357 -18.09 -1.98 -5.78
CA ALA A 357 -19.41 -2.06 -5.18
C ALA A 357 -20.10 -0.70 -5.12
N VAL A 358 -21.41 -0.71 -4.93
CA VAL A 358 -22.21 0.47 -4.57
C VAL A 358 -22.26 0.58 -3.04
N GLY A 359 -22.16 1.80 -2.52
CA GLY A 359 -22.23 2.12 -1.09
C GLY A 359 -21.35 3.30 -0.71
N MET A 360 -20.04 3.16 -0.89
CA MET A 360 -19.06 4.23 -0.69
C MET A 360 -18.34 4.61 -2.01
N GLU A 361 -19.04 4.38 -3.15
CA GLU A 361 -18.47 4.78 -4.43
C GLU A 361 -18.30 6.29 -4.54
N GLU A 362 -17.11 6.73 -4.91
CA GLU A 362 -16.75 8.11 -5.16
C GLU A 362 -16.26 8.32 -6.61
N GLY A 363 -16.41 9.53 -7.12
CA GLY A 363 -15.95 9.96 -8.43
C GLY A 363 -15.13 11.23 -8.32
N PHE A 364 -14.67 11.77 -9.46
CA PHE A 364 -13.92 13.04 -9.47
C PHE A 364 -14.80 14.23 -9.09
N GLY A 365 -14.19 15.30 -8.59
CA GLY A 365 -14.87 16.51 -8.18
C GLY A 365 -14.97 17.58 -9.28
N ASP A 366 -15.83 18.59 -9.03
CA ASP A 366 -16.14 19.69 -9.96
C ASP A 366 -14.93 20.60 -10.28
N ASN A 367 -13.85 20.51 -9.53
CA ASN A 367 -12.59 21.22 -9.82
C ASN A 367 -11.79 20.59 -10.97
N SER A 368 -12.27 19.48 -11.53
CA SER A 368 -11.67 18.81 -12.69
C SER A 368 -11.81 19.65 -13.96
N THR A 369 -10.95 19.42 -14.94
CA THR A 369 -11.05 20.04 -16.29
C THR A 369 -11.28 19.00 -17.38
N GLN A 370 -11.28 17.73 -17.05
CA GLN A 370 -11.65 16.62 -17.92
C GLN A 370 -12.96 15.99 -17.43
N TYR A 371 -13.84 15.65 -18.37
CA TYR A 371 -15.14 15.05 -18.05
C TYR A 371 -14.96 13.68 -17.41
N SER A 372 -15.79 13.40 -16.41
CA SER A 372 -15.82 12.12 -15.70
C SER A 372 -17.26 11.67 -15.44
N VAL A 373 -17.40 10.36 -15.28
CA VAL A 373 -18.70 9.71 -15.01
C VAL A 373 -18.54 8.79 -13.81
N LEU A 374 -19.49 8.88 -12.89
CA LEU A 374 -19.74 7.85 -11.86
C LEU A 374 -21.12 7.26 -12.15
N HIS A 375 -21.16 5.97 -12.50
CA HIS A 375 -22.39 5.31 -12.92
C HIS A 375 -22.66 4.03 -12.11
N ASP A 376 -23.83 3.99 -11.46
CA ASP A 376 -24.40 2.81 -10.81
C ASP A 376 -25.31 2.08 -11.82
N LEU A 377 -25.00 0.81 -12.10
CA LEU A 377 -25.74 -0.06 -13.01
C LEU A 377 -27.02 -0.64 -12.38
N GLY A 378 -27.30 -0.37 -11.10
CA GLY A 378 -28.50 -0.85 -10.41
C GLY A 378 -28.54 -2.37 -10.18
N SER A 379 -27.62 -3.13 -10.76
CA SER A 379 -27.48 -4.57 -10.55
C SER A 379 -26.04 -5.05 -10.73
N THR A 380 -25.71 -6.13 -10.03
CA THR A 380 -24.35 -6.70 -10.04
C THR A 380 -23.99 -7.28 -11.41
N VAL A 381 -22.83 -6.94 -11.90
CA VAL A 381 -22.15 -7.56 -13.06
C VAL A 381 -21.27 -8.69 -12.55
N SER A 382 -21.22 -9.79 -13.29
CA SER A 382 -20.40 -10.95 -12.94
C SER A 382 -18.91 -10.67 -13.16
N ALA A 383 -18.08 -11.35 -12.39
CA ALA A 383 -16.63 -11.36 -12.61
C ALA A 383 -16.29 -11.80 -14.05
N ASN A 384 -15.25 -11.25 -14.62
CA ASN A 384 -14.73 -11.52 -15.96
C ASN A 384 -15.67 -11.14 -17.11
N GLU A 385 -16.75 -10.41 -16.85
CA GLU A 385 -17.55 -9.80 -17.90
C GLU A 385 -16.88 -8.51 -18.37
N LYS A 386 -16.65 -8.41 -19.71
CA LYS A 386 -16.03 -7.24 -20.30
C LYS A 386 -16.96 -6.02 -20.16
N LEU A 387 -16.45 -4.96 -19.56
CA LEU A 387 -17.02 -3.61 -19.61
C LEU A 387 -16.50 -2.90 -20.86
N THR A 388 -17.38 -2.24 -21.59
CA THR A 388 -17.04 -1.44 -22.76
C THR A 388 -17.84 -0.14 -22.72
N ILE A 389 -17.18 0.97 -22.92
CA ILE A 389 -17.77 2.30 -23.09
C ILE A 389 -17.63 2.69 -24.57
N THR A 390 -18.75 2.91 -25.24
CA THR A 390 -18.76 3.31 -26.66
C THR A 390 -19.46 4.66 -26.85
N ASP A 391 -19.03 5.43 -27.86
CA ASP A 391 -19.74 6.64 -28.29
C ASP A 391 -20.99 6.30 -29.12
N SER A 392 -21.71 7.36 -29.59
CA SER A 392 -22.91 7.23 -30.40
C SER A 392 -22.69 6.55 -31.76
N ASP A 393 -21.46 6.58 -32.28
CA ASP A 393 -21.08 5.92 -33.53
C ASP A 393 -20.64 4.46 -33.32
N GLY A 394 -20.61 3.98 -32.05
CA GLY A 394 -20.19 2.65 -31.66
C GLY A 394 -18.67 2.48 -31.57
N LYS A 395 -17.90 3.58 -31.60
CA LYS A 395 -16.45 3.52 -31.35
C LYS A 395 -16.20 3.23 -29.88
N GLU A 396 -15.37 2.22 -29.58
CA GLU A 396 -14.91 1.93 -28.24
C GLU A 396 -14.02 3.07 -27.74
N ILE A 397 -14.40 3.68 -26.61
CA ILE A 397 -13.66 4.73 -25.92
C ILE A 397 -12.78 4.12 -24.82
N LEU A 398 -13.39 3.20 -24.04
CA LEU A 398 -12.73 2.50 -22.93
C LEU A 398 -13.20 1.05 -22.88
N SER A 399 -12.34 0.15 -22.43
CA SER A 399 -12.77 -1.19 -22.04
C SER A 399 -11.90 -1.73 -20.90
N PHE A 400 -12.52 -2.56 -20.05
CA PHE A 400 -11.87 -3.22 -18.92
C PHE A 400 -12.58 -4.55 -18.64
N THR A 401 -11.88 -5.51 -18.09
CA THR A 401 -12.45 -6.79 -17.66
C THR A 401 -12.14 -7.01 -16.19
N PRO A 402 -13.03 -6.58 -15.27
CA PRO A 402 -12.84 -6.77 -13.84
C PRO A 402 -12.80 -8.26 -13.48
N THR A 403 -11.88 -8.64 -12.62
CA THR A 403 -11.70 -10.03 -12.14
C THR A 403 -12.75 -10.44 -11.11
N LYS A 404 -13.41 -9.46 -10.49
CA LYS A 404 -14.42 -9.62 -9.43
C LYS A 404 -15.78 -9.12 -9.90
N THR A 405 -16.81 -9.37 -9.10
CA THR A 405 -18.15 -8.79 -9.30
C THR A 405 -18.16 -7.32 -8.93
N TRP A 406 -18.95 -6.53 -9.64
CA TRP A 406 -19.03 -5.09 -9.44
C TRP A 406 -20.42 -4.54 -9.76
N GLN A 407 -20.73 -3.30 -9.37
CA GLN A 407 -22.01 -2.64 -9.59
C GLN A 407 -21.87 -1.19 -10.03
N SER A 408 -20.78 -0.54 -9.71
CA SER A 408 -20.50 0.86 -10.05
C SER A 408 -19.26 0.97 -10.90
N VAL A 409 -19.21 1.99 -11.74
CA VAL A 409 -18.03 2.33 -12.53
C VAL A 409 -17.75 3.83 -12.47
N VAL A 410 -16.51 4.20 -12.21
CA VAL A 410 -15.97 5.53 -12.46
C VAL A 410 -15.12 5.47 -13.71
N PHE A 411 -15.34 6.40 -14.64
CA PHE A 411 -14.48 6.49 -15.80
C PHE A 411 -14.25 7.93 -16.25
N THR A 412 -13.10 8.17 -16.82
CA THR A 412 -12.70 9.46 -17.44
C THR A 412 -11.78 9.21 -18.63
N SER A 413 -11.90 10.06 -19.63
CA SER A 413 -11.09 10.03 -20.84
C SER A 413 -11.14 11.39 -21.54
N ALA A 414 -10.08 11.75 -22.24
CA ALA A 414 -10.06 12.95 -23.11
C ALA A 414 -11.05 12.85 -24.29
N ASP A 415 -11.57 11.67 -24.60
CA ASP A 415 -12.57 11.46 -25.65
C ASP A 415 -14.01 11.79 -25.20
N LEU A 416 -14.26 12.00 -23.90
CA LEU A 416 -15.57 12.40 -23.37
C LEU A 416 -15.88 13.85 -23.69
N LYS A 417 -17.13 14.15 -24.10
CA LYS A 417 -17.56 15.49 -24.50
C LYS A 417 -18.92 15.83 -23.91
N GLU A 418 -19.09 17.07 -23.52
CA GLU A 418 -20.37 17.60 -23.05
C GLU A 418 -21.47 17.46 -24.10
N GLY A 419 -22.64 17.05 -23.67
CA GLY A 419 -23.82 16.83 -24.52
C GLY A 419 -23.83 15.52 -25.31
N GLU A 420 -22.71 14.79 -25.39
CA GLU A 420 -22.63 13.51 -26.07
C GLU A 420 -23.15 12.38 -25.17
N THR A 421 -23.69 11.34 -25.81
CA THR A 421 -24.20 10.14 -25.11
C THR A 421 -23.29 8.95 -25.36
N TYR A 422 -22.96 8.26 -24.29
CA TYR A 422 -22.12 7.06 -24.30
C TYR A 422 -22.91 5.86 -23.84
N THR A 423 -22.61 4.71 -24.41
CA THR A 423 -23.20 3.43 -24.02
C THR A 423 -22.23 2.63 -23.17
N ILE A 424 -22.67 2.26 -21.97
CA ILE A 424 -21.98 1.40 -21.02
C ILE A 424 -22.52 -0.02 -21.24
N THR A 425 -21.70 -0.94 -21.70
CA THR A 425 -22.08 -2.34 -21.91
C THR A 425 -21.25 -3.24 -20.99
N ALA A 426 -21.91 -4.08 -20.21
CA ALA A 426 -21.30 -4.99 -19.25
C ALA A 426 -22.05 -6.33 -19.24
N GLY A 427 -21.48 -7.39 -19.83
CA GLY A 427 -22.16 -8.66 -20.03
C GLY A 427 -23.45 -8.50 -20.82
N SER A 428 -24.58 -8.79 -20.21
CA SER A 428 -25.94 -8.64 -20.82
C SER A 428 -26.57 -7.26 -20.53
N GLN A 429 -25.94 -6.42 -19.72
CA GLN A 429 -26.45 -5.10 -19.36
C GLN A 429 -25.96 -4.06 -20.37
N SER A 430 -26.81 -3.10 -20.71
CA SER A 430 -26.48 -1.99 -21.58
C SER A 430 -27.28 -0.77 -21.16
N GLU A 431 -26.57 0.27 -20.75
CA GLU A 431 -27.14 1.54 -20.29
C GLU A 431 -26.49 2.72 -21.02
N THR A 432 -27.15 3.85 -21.01
CA THR A 432 -26.62 5.06 -21.63
C THR A 432 -26.47 6.15 -20.62
N VAL A 433 -25.40 6.93 -20.77
CA VAL A 433 -25.15 8.15 -20.01
C VAL A 433 -24.87 9.30 -20.94
N THR A 434 -25.50 10.46 -20.69
CA THR A 434 -25.22 11.70 -21.43
C THR A 434 -24.41 12.61 -20.54
N ILE A 435 -23.28 13.12 -21.03
CA ILE A 435 -22.42 14.02 -20.26
C ILE A 435 -23.15 15.37 -20.12
N ASP A 436 -23.54 15.72 -18.89
CA ASP A 436 -24.30 16.91 -18.57
C ASP A 436 -23.49 17.99 -17.80
N GLY A 437 -22.24 17.72 -17.50
CA GLY A 437 -21.29 18.59 -16.83
C GLY A 437 -19.93 17.95 -16.68
N ILE A 438 -19.00 18.66 -16.03
CA ILE A 438 -17.64 18.16 -15.81
C ILE A 438 -17.64 16.84 -15.03
N VAL A 439 -18.62 16.67 -14.14
CA VAL A 439 -18.92 15.40 -13.43
C VAL A 439 -20.36 15.03 -13.74
N THR A 440 -20.56 13.85 -14.29
CA THR A 440 -21.89 13.26 -14.54
C THR A 440 -22.08 12.05 -13.63
N SER A 441 -23.16 12.00 -12.84
CA SER A 441 -23.41 10.91 -11.93
C SER A 441 -24.89 10.56 -11.80
N ASN A 442 -25.21 9.26 -11.79
CA ASN A 442 -26.52 8.73 -11.38
C ASN A 442 -26.48 8.09 -9.99
N SER A 443 -25.29 8.01 -9.34
CA SER A 443 -25.16 7.46 -8.01
C SER A 443 -25.97 8.25 -7.00
N LYS A 444 -26.58 7.50 -6.07
CA LYS A 444 -27.29 8.06 -4.91
C LYS A 444 -26.44 8.00 -3.65
N GLY A 445 -25.12 7.84 -3.80
CA GLY A 445 -24.14 7.62 -2.74
C GLY A 445 -24.48 8.28 -1.42
N MET A 446 -24.07 7.74 -0.30
CA MET A 446 -24.32 8.36 1.01
C MET A 446 -23.66 9.73 1.04
N SER A 447 -24.46 10.77 0.74
CA SER A 447 -24.06 12.15 0.97
C SER A 447 -23.92 12.32 2.49
N PHE A 448 -22.75 12.07 3.02
CA PHE A 448 -22.40 12.58 4.35
C PHE A 448 -22.35 14.10 4.21
N GLY A 449 -23.47 14.74 4.60
CA GLY A 449 -23.70 16.16 4.43
C GLY A 449 -22.51 16.97 4.93
N ARG A 450 -21.71 17.49 4.03
CA ARG A 450 -20.82 18.62 4.32
C ARG A 450 -21.71 19.78 4.73
N GLY A 451 -21.86 19.96 6.05
CA GLY A 451 -22.58 21.08 6.64
C GLY A 451 -21.94 22.39 6.19
N HIS A 452 -22.48 22.99 5.11
CA HIS A 452 -22.29 24.40 4.85
C HIS A 452 -22.92 25.15 6.02
N GLY A 453 -22.07 25.54 6.98
CA GLY A 453 -22.40 26.45 8.06
C GLY A 453 -22.85 27.81 7.47
N GLY A 454 -24.12 27.87 7.08
CA GLY A 454 -24.77 29.12 6.75
C GLY A 454 -24.76 30.04 7.97
N ARG A 455 -23.83 30.97 8.01
CA ARG A 455 -23.93 32.14 8.89
C ARG A 455 -25.22 32.88 8.56
N ARG A 456 -26.26 32.67 9.36
CA ARG A 456 -27.35 33.64 9.45
C ARG A 456 -26.86 34.78 10.29
N GLY A 457 -26.63 35.94 9.65
CA GLY A 457 -26.43 37.20 10.32
C GLY A 457 -27.72 37.63 11.04
N PHE A 458 -27.54 38.16 12.23
CA PHE A 458 -28.38 39.20 12.81
C PHE A 458 -27.53 40.43 13.00
#